data_cc19f87d90e1cbf00cb7ba0643e8e64c
#
_entry.id   cc19f87d90e1cbf00cb7ba0643e8e64c
#
_cell.length_a   1.000
_cell.length_b   1.000
_cell.length_c   1.000
_cell.angle_alpha   90.00
_cell.angle_beta   90.00
_cell.angle_gamma   90.00
#
_symmetry.space_group_name_H-M   'P 1'
#
loop_
_entity.id
_entity.type
_entity.pdbx_description
1 polymer ?
#
loop_
_entity_poly.entity_id
_entity_poly.type
_entity_poly.pdbx_seq_one_letter_code
_entity_poly.pdbx_strand_id
1 'polypeptide(L)'
;MRRMKPPVIKLLILKNSPDTYLIGKLTEMDEEPSLLLEDSYRVVEEGLLNVYPLHTDQRFIFLTSTDIMSILDPAPAVLAAYQKAVNE
;
A
#
# COMPACT_ATOMS: atom_id res chain seq x y z
N MET A 1 4.77 -10.69 -20.21
CA MET A 1 3.62 -10.28 -19.39
C MET A 1 3.44 -8.77 -19.43
N ARG A 2 2.23 -8.34 -19.37
CA ARG A 2 1.93 -6.94 -19.55
C ARG A 2 1.17 -6.39 -18.34
N ARG A 3 1.55 -5.20 -17.91
CA ARG A 3 0.87 -4.52 -16.84
C ARG A 3 -0.43 -3.92 -17.35
N MET A 4 -1.50 -4.12 -16.62
CA MET A 4 -2.80 -3.58 -16.98
C MET A 4 -2.85 -2.07 -16.85
N LYS A 5 -2.29 -1.55 -15.76
CA LYS A 5 -2.28 -0.13 -15.48
C LYS A 5 -0.97 0.23 -14.77
N PRO A 6 -0.52 1.47 -14.91
CA PRO A 6 0.62 1.90 -14.10
C PRO A 6 0.24 1.90 -12.63
N PRO A 7 1.21 1.67 -11.73
CA PRO A 7 0.91 1.70 -10.31
C PRO A 7 0.50 3.10 -9.86
N VAL A 8 -0.43 3.14 -8.91
CA VAL A 8 -0.89 4.40 -8.31
C VAL A 8 -0.73 4.32 -6.80
N ILE A 9 -0.51 5.45 -6.17
CA ILE A 9 -0.36 5.50 -4.72
C ILE A 9 -1.74 5.48 -4.10
N LYS A 10 -2.00 4.47 -3.27
CA LYS A 10 -3.30 4.28 -2.62
C LYS A 10 -3.13 3.94 -1.16
N LEU A 11 -4.17 4.26 -0.41
CA LEU A 11 -4.29 3.92 1.00
C LEU A 11 -5.22 2.72 1.10
N LEU A 12 -4.79 1.68 1.80
CA LEU A 12 -5.56 0.44 1.90
C LEU A 12 -5.95 0.16 3.34
N ILE A 13 -7.18 -0.31 3.53
CA ILE A 13 -7.63 -0.80 4.82
C ILE A 13 -7.82 -2.31 4.68
N LEU A 14 -7.16 -3.07 5.54
CA LEU A 14 -7.25 -4.52 5.49
C LEU A 14 -8.47 -5.01 6.26
N LYS A 15 -9.13 -6.03 5.73
CA LYS A 15 -10.38 -6.51 6.30
C LYS A 15 -10.19 -7.04 7.72
N ASN A 16 -9.09 -7.75 7.97
CA ASN A 16 -8.84 -8.35 9.27
C ASN A 16 -8.13 -7.43 10.25
N SER A 17 -7.77 -6.23 9.79
CA SER A 17 -7.08 -5.26 10.62
C SER A 17 -7.59 -3.87 10.27
N PRO A 18 -8.85 -3.57 10.60
CA PRO A 18 -9.48 -2.33 10.12
C PRO A 18 -8.84 -1.06 10.69
N ASP A 19 -8.06 -1.20 11.74
CA ASP A 19 -7.34 -0.05 12.31
C ASP A 19 -5.98 0.16 11.67
N THR A 20 -5.59 -0.71 10.76
CA THR A 20 -4.29 -0.64 10.10
C THR A 20 -4.48 -0.07 8.70
N TYR A 21 -3.79 1.03 8.43
CA TYR A 21 -3.81 1.68 7.12
C TYR A 21 -2.45 1.48 6.47
N LEU A 22 -2.47 0.95 5.25
CA LEU A 22 -1.24 0.77 4.47
C LEU A 22 -1.25 1.76 3.32
N ILE A 23 -0.08 2.30 2.99
CA ILE A 23 0.07 3.16 1.83
C ILE A 23 1.19 2.58 0.96
N GLY A 24 1.00 2.62 -0.33
CA GLY A 24 2.00 2.12 -1.26
C GLY A 24 1.57 2.29 -2.70
N LYS A 25 2.42 1.80 -3.60
CA LYS A 25 2.14 1.83 -5.04
C LYS A 25 1.37 0.59 -5.40
N LEU A 26 0.13 0.75 -5.78
CA LEU A 26 -0.79 -0.36 -6.02
C LEU A 26 -0.89 -0.64 -7.51
N THR A 27 -0.73 -1.90 -7.87
CA THR A 27 -0.98 -2.42 -9.23
C THR A 27 -2.06 -3.48 -9.13
N GLU A 28 -3.07 -3.38 -9.98
CA GLU A 28 -4.13 -4.38 -10.04
C GLU A 28 -3.84 -5.35 -11.17
N MET A 29 -4.07 -6.64 -10.90
CA MET A 29 -3.79 -7.71 -11.86
C MET A 29 -5.05 -8.54 -12.07
N ASP A 30 -5.03 -9.36 -13.12
CA ASP A 30 -6.22 -10.10 -13.54
C ASP A 30 -6.54 -11.30 -12.67
N GLU A 31 -5.54 -11.90 -12.03
CA GLU A 31 -5.72 -13.13 -11.27
C GLU A 31 -5.25 -12.96 -9.84
N GLU A 32 -5.84 -13.74 -8.93
CA GLU A 32 -5.40 -13.69 -7.54
C GLU A 32 -4.05 -14.35 -7.35
N PRO A 33 -3.17 -13.81 -6.51
CA PRO A 33 -3.39 -12.56 -5.79
C PRO A 33 -3.40 -11.38 -6.76
N SER A 34 -4.47 -10.62 -6.72
CA SER A 34 -4.75 -9.63 -7.77
C SER A 34 -4.20 -8.24 -7.47
N LEU A 35 -3.62 -8.05 -6.30
CA LEU A 35 -3.10 -6.75 -5.90
C LEU A 35 -1.63 -6.88 -5.55
N LEU A 36 -0.83 -6.00 -6.15
CA LEU A 36 0.59 -5.88 -5.82
C LEU A 36 0.80 -4.51 -5.20
N LEU A 37 1.32 -4.50 -3.97
CA LEU A 37 1.60 -3.25 -3.27
C LEU A 37 3.11 -3.13 -3.11
N GLU A 38 3.69 -2.08 -3.69
CA GLU A 38 5.13 -1.85 -3.67
C GLU A 38 5.47 -0.67 -2.79
N ASP A 39 6.65 -0.72 -2.15
CA ASP A 39 7.15 0.32 -1.27
C ASP A 39 6.10 0.68 -0.22
N SER A 40 5.60 -0.33 0.47
CA SER A 40 4.48 -0.16 1.39
C SER A 40 4.94 0.28 2.77
N TYR A 41 4.12 1.12 3.39
CA TYR A 41 4.33 1.60 4.75
C TYR A 41 3.00 1.52 5.49
N ARG A 42 3.10 1.41 6.81
CA ARG A 42 1.93 1.49 7.67
C ARG A 42 1.83 2.92 8.20
N VAL A 43 0.66 3.49 8.10
CA VAL A 43 0.42 4.85 8.60
C VAL A 43 0.14 4.76 10.09
N VAL A 44 1.00 5.35 10.90
CA VAL A 44 0.84 5.36 12.36
C VAL A 44 0.05 6.58 12.79
N GLU A 45 0.47 7.73 12.29
CA GLU A 45 -0.22 9.00 12.48
C GLU A 45 -0.06 9.79 11.20
N GLU A 46 -0.83 10.85 11.06
CA GLU A 46 -0.68 11.71 9.91
C GLU A 46 0.77 12.21 9.84
N GLY A 47 1.43 11.88 8.74
CA GLY A 47 2.81 12.27 8.55
C GLY A 47 3.84 11.33 9.16
N LEU A 48 3.41 10.27 9.83
CA LEU A 48 4.33 9.31 10.44
C LEU A 48 4.09 7.92 9.88
N LEU A 49 5.10 7.37 9.23
CA LEU A 49 5.00 6.08 8.54
C LEU A 49 6.04 5.11 9.08
N ASN A 50 5.66 3.85 9.18
CA ASN A 50 6.57 2.76 9.50
C ASN A 50 6.64 1.80 8.33
N VAL A 51 7.82 1.26 8.07
CA VAL A 51 8.01 0.27 7.02
C VAL A 51 7.10 -0.93 7.25
N TYR A 52 6.48 -1.39 6.20
CA TYR A 52 5.61 -2.55 6.23
C TYR A 52 5.86 -3.37 4.97
N PRO A 53 5.99 -4.68 5.03
CA PRO A 53 5.90 -5.52 6.23
C PRO A 53 7.16 -5.48 7.07
N LEU A 54 7.04 -5.96 8.31
CA LEU A 54 8.17 -6.04 9.23
C LEU A 54 8.92 -7.35 9.01
N HIS A 55 10.17 -7.38 9.48
CA HIS A 55 10.96 -8.61 9.56
C HIS A 55 11.35 -9.15 8.18
N THR A 56 11.39 -8.30 7.17
CA THR A 56 11.83 -8.68 5.83
C THR A 56 12.40 -7.45 5.13
N ASP A 57 13.35 -7.69 4.23
CA ASP A 57 13.87 -6.63 3.37
C ASP A 57 13.06 -6.49 2.09
N GLN A 58 12.11 -7.38 1.88
CA GLN A 58 11.26 -7.34 0.71
C GLN A 58 10.36 -6.11 0.76
N ARG A 59 10.32 -5.36 -0.32
CA ARG A 59 9.58 -4.10 -0.37
C ARG A 59 8.36 -4.18 -1.27
N PHE A 60 7.81 -5.38 -1.42
CA PHE A 60 6.54 -5.56 -2.13
C PHE A 60 5.79 -6.71 -1.50
N ILE A 61 4.47 -6.65 -1.56
CA ILE A 61 3.62 -7.73 -1.07
C ILE A 61 2.49 -7.94 -2.07
N PHE A 62 2.01 -9.19 -2.13
CA PHE A 62 0.83 -9.52 -2.91
C PHE A 62 -0.34 -9.69 -1.97
N LEU A 63 -1.49 -9.17 -2.37
CA LEU A 63 -2.71 -9.24 -1.58
C LEU A 63 -3.83 -9.80 -2.45
N THR A 64 -4.72 -10.56 -1.83
CA THR A 64 -5.92 -10.99 -2.53
C THR A 64 -7.00 -9.93 -2.35
N SER A 65 -7.90 -9.85 -3.31
CA SER A 65 -8.96 -8.84 -3.26
C SER A 65 -9.86 -9.03 -2.04
N THR A 66 -9.99 -10.27 -1.56
CA THR A 66 -10.84 -10.55 -0.41
C THR A 66 -10.24 -10.09 0.91
N ASP A 67 -8.94 -9.77 0.93
CA ASP A 67 -8.28 -9.28 2.15
C ASP A 67 -8.44 -7.78 2.34
N ILE A 68 -8.96 -7.09 1.35
CA ILE A 68 -9.03 -5.63 1.35
C ILE A 68 -10.46 -5.20 1.70
N MET A 69 -10.58 -4.33 2.71
CA MET A 69 -11.85 -3.74 3.03
C MET A 69 -12.13 -2.52 2.16
N SER A 70 -11.11 -1.71 1.93
CA SER A 70 -11.30 -0.49 1.14
C SER A 70 -9.99 -0.02 0.54
N ILE A 71 -10.08 0.61 -0.62
CA ILE A 71 -8.96 1.26 -1.30
C ILE A 71 -9.33 2.73 -1.42
N LEU A 72 -8.47 3.59 -0.89
CA LEU A 72 -8.78 5.01 -0.77
C LEU A 72 -7.63 5.85 -1.31
N ASP A 73 -7.93 7.10 -1.59
CA ASP A 73 -6.89 8.06 -1.91
C ASP A 73 -6.32 8.63 -0.60
N PRO A 74 -4.99 8.69 -0.46
CA PRO A 74 -4.42 9.23 0.78
C PRO A 74 -4.67 10.73 0.90
N ALA A 75 -4.80 11.18 2.14
CA ALA A 75 -4.88 12.62 2.40
C ALA A 75 -3.57 13.28 1.96
N PRO A 76 -3.61 14.58 1.60
CA PRO A 76 -2.40 15.24 1.09
C PRO A 76 -1.19 15.16 2.02
N ALA A 77 -1.39 15.29 3.33
CA ALA A 77 -0.28 15.24 4.26
C ALA A 77 0.32 13.83 4.32
N VAL A 78 -0.51 12.80 4.24
CA VAL A 78 -0.05 11.41 4.23
C VAL A 78 0.68 11.12 2.93
N LEU A 79 0.14 11.57 1.81
CA LEU A 79 0.78 11.39 0.52
C LEU A 79 2.16 12.06 0.49
N ALA A 80 2.26 13.28 1.02
CA ALA A 80 3.53 13.99 1.03
C ALA A 80 4.56 13.24 1.88
N ALA A 81 4.14 12.75 3.05
CA ALA A 81 5.03 11.97 3.90
C ALA A 81 5.51 10.71 3.20
N TYR A 82 4.61 10.04 2.49
CA TYR A 82 4.97 8.84 1.77
C TYR A 82 5.98 9.12 0.65
N GLN A 83 5.74 10.16 -0.12
CA GLN A 83 6.63 10.50 -1.21
C GLN A 83 8.02 10.85 -0.70
N LYS A 84 8.09 11.54 0.43
CA LYS A 84 9.37 11.85 1.05
C LYS A 84 10.06 10.57 1.52
N ALA A 85 9.34 9.67 2.16
CA ALA A 85 9.91 8.42 2.67
C ALA A 85 10.47 7.57 1.53
N VAL A 86 9.77 7.49 0.42
CA VAL A 86 10.19 6.68 -0.72
C VAL A 86 11.40 7.29 -1.40
N ASN A 87 11.50 8.61 -1.43
CA ASN A 87 12.58 9.30 -2.13
C ASN A 87 13.84 9.49 -1.29
N GLU A 88 13.82 9.07 -0.04
CA GLU A 88 15.02 9.10 0.81
C GLU A 88 15.76 7.75 0.84
#